data_5ebd84d34dff1d84757221130f4ea74e
#
_entry.id   5ebd84d34dff1d84757221130f4ea74e
#
_cell.length_a   1.000
_cell.length_b   1.000
_cell.length_c   1.000
_cell.angle_alpha   90.00
_cell.angle_beta   90.00
_cell.angle_gamma   90.00
#
_symmetry.space_group_name_H-M   'P 1'
#
loop_
_entity.id
_entity.type
_entity.pdbx_description
1 polymer ?
#
loop_
_entity_poly.entity_id
_entity_poly.type
_entity_poly.pdbx_seq_one_letter_code
_entity_poly.pdbx_strand_id
1 'polypeptide(L)'
;MLSTTFNGWLLLLRGAVTYVAAVSCAGGAAEYVNNGGNPMQYAKSVILNVEEIDCLSFLPYLFGNDFLYAEAYVYALAQKMMPEYQGGFWHFIRLPDGGGYMMPDGDRFHMVNGANWFDRTVSADACGIILTSLVINRQLWLYHDSGDAGLTQLYRMRDAQLWSHIEFHPECNAIYAALD
;
A
#
# COMPACT_ATOMS: atom_id res chain seq x y z
N MET A 1 -18.84 33.86 1.65
CA MET A 1 -19.35 33.04 0.54
C MET A 1 -18.23 32.18 0.02
N LEU A 2 -18.05 30.99 0.59
CA LEU A 2 -17.24 29.92 0.01
C LEU A 2 -17.94 28.63 0.39
N SER A 3 -18.68 28.11 -0.55
CA SER A 3 -19.51 26.90 -0.45
C SER A 3 -18.68 25.70 -0.89
N THR A 4 -18.48 24.75 0.04
CA THR A 4 -18.96 23.38 -0.11
C THR A 4 -18.70 22.65 -1.43
N THR A 5 -17.73 21.72 -1.44
CA THR A 5 -17.83 20.46 -2.19
C THR A 5 -16.92 19.38 -1.59
N PHE A 6 -17.24 18.96 -0.36
CA PHE A 6 -16.55 17.80 0.25
C PHE A 6 -17.52 16.73 0.77
N ASN A 7 -18.79 16.75 0.32
CA ASN A 7 -19.85 15.89 0.85
C ASN A 7 -20.24 14.68 -0.02
N GLY A 8 -19.44 14.29 -1.01
CA GLY A 8 -19.78 13.18 -1.89
C GLY A 8 -19.24 11.79 -1.49
N TRP A 9 -18.34 11.70 -0.52
CA TRP A 9 -17.57 10.46 -0.28
C TRP A 9 -17.99 9.66 0.96
N LEU A 10 -18.86 10.23 1.80
CA LEU A 10 -19.27 9.57 3.05
C LEU A 10 -20.49 8.65 2.93
N LEU A 11 -21.16 8.63 1.78
CA LEU A 11 -22.43 7.89 1.59
C LEU A 11 -22.28 6.50 0.96
N LEU A 12 -21.08 6.10 0.48
CA LEU A 12 -20.87 4.80 -0.13
C LEU A 12 -20.39 3.69 0.83
N LEU A 13 -20.15 4.01 2.10
CA LEU A 13 -19.72 3.02 3.11
C LEU A 13 -20.88 2.37 3.90
N ARG A 14 -22.14 2.61 3.56
CA ARG A 14 -23.30 1.99 4.23
C ARG A 14 -23.88 0.76 3.52
N GLY A 15 -23.27 0.28 2.46
CA GLY A 15 -23.67 -0.95 1.78
C GLY A 15 -22.71 -2.09 2.11
N ALA A 16 -23.13 -2.95 3.06
CA ALA A 16 -22.68 -4.33 3.27
C ALA A 16 -21.24 -4.66 2.80
N VAL A 17 -20.24 -4.21 3.54
CA VAL A 17 -18.94 -4.86 3.53
C VAL A 17 -19.11 -6.14 4.33
N THR A 18 -19.44 -7.23 3.65
CA THR A 18 -19.26 -8.57 4.22
C THR A 18 -17.75 -8.72 4.40
N TYR A 19 -17.30 -8.57 5.63
CA TYR A 19 -15.92 -8.82 6.03
C TYR A 19 -15.63 -10.30 5.79
N VAL A 20 -15.09 -10.62 4.65
CA VAL A 20 -14.28 -11.81 4.49
C VAL A 20 -12.85 -11.34 4.74
N ALA A 21 -12.51 -11.17 6.01
CA ALA A 21 -11.14 -11.25 6.44
C ALA A 21 -10.72 -12.71 6.25
N ALA A 22 -10.47 -13.08 5.02
CA ALA A 22 -9.76 -14.30 4.73
C ALA A 22 -8.28 -14.03 5.04
N VAL A 23 -7.95 -14.01 6.33
CA VAL A 23 -6.58 -14.22 6.77
C VAL A 23 -6.24 -15.67 6.45
N SER A 24 -5.91 -15.94 5.21
CA SER A 24 -5.30 -17.20 4.81
C SER A 24 -3.80 -16.97 4.69
N CYS A 25 -3.12 -17.01 5.83
CA CYS A 25 -1.68 -17.19 5.88
C CYS A 25 -1.37 -18.67 5.63
N ALA A 26 -1.67 -19.20 4.45
CA ALA A 26 -1.23 -20.51 4.06
C ALA A 26 0.12 -20.39 3.38
N GLY A 27 1.16 -20.94 4.05
CA GLY A 27 2.54 -20.87 3.63
C GLY A 27 2.78 -21.35 2.20
N GLY A 28 3.45 -20.50 1.44
CA GLY A 28 4.12 -20.85 0.21
C GLY A 28 5.35 -19.95 0.09
N ALA A 29 6.52 -20.55 0.31
CA ALA A 29 7.79 -19.88 0.08
C ALA A 29 7.93 -19.57 -1.41
N ALA A 30 7.71 -18.34 -1.81
CA ALA A 30 8.13 -17.86 -3.10
C ALA A 30 9.58 -17.35 -2.98
N GLU A 31 10.55 -18.17 -3.36
CA GLU A 31 11.90 -17.74 -3.65
C GLU A 31 11.87 -16.87 -4.92
N TYR A 32 12.00 -15.57 -4.73
CA TYR A 32 12.25 -14.66 -5.84
C TYR A 32 13.69 -14.83 -6.30
N VAL A 33 13.92 -15.67 -7.33
CA VAL A 33 15.20 -15.81 -8.00
C VAL A 33 15.35 -14.67 -9.01
N ASN A 34 16.17 -13.70 -8.67
CA ASN A 34 16.51 -12.60 -9.56
C ASN A 34 17.55 -13.07 -10.58
N ASN A 35 17.16 -13.22 -11.85
CA ASN A 35 18.08 -13.50 -12.96
C ASN A 35 18.69 -12.21 -13.50
N GLY A 36 19.93 -12.02 -13.12
CA GLY A 36 21.05 -11.44 -13.87
C GLY A 36 20.89 -10.09 -14.57
N GLY A 37 21.49 -9.04 -14.00
CA GLY A 37 21.85 -7.82 -14.71
C GLY A 37 22.35 -6.72 -13.78
N ASN A 38 23.65 -6.57 -13.67
CA ASN A 38 24.48 -5.51 -13.07
C ASN A 38 24.15 -4.94 -11.68
N PRO A 39 25.14 -4.86 -10.77
CA PRO A 39 24.88 -4.61 -9.36
C PRO A 39 24.86 -3.12 -9.03
N MET A 40 23.75 -2.45 -9.21
CA MET A 40 23.38 -1.49 -8.20
C MET A 40 22.76 -2.31 -7.06
N GLN A 41 23.37 -2.28 -5.90
CA GLN A 41 22.89 -2.94 -4.70
C GLN A 41 21.58 -2.27 -4.28
N TYR A 42 20.48 -2.70 -4.86
CA TYR A 42 19.17 -2.39 -4.32
C TYR A 42 19.07 -3.02 -2.93
N ALA A 43 18.70 -2.22 -1.93
CA ALA A 43 18.37 -2.76 -0.63
C ALA A 43 17.32 -3.86 -0.85
N LYS A 44 17.72 -5.10 -0.59
CA LYS A 44 16.89 -6.28 -0.83
C LYS A 44 15.68 -6.16 0.08
N SER A 45 14.51 -5.93 -0.49
CA SER A 45 13.27 -6.00 0.24
C SER A 45 13.19 -7.37 0.90
N VAL A 46 13.13 -7.42 2.21
CA VAL A 46 13.01 -8.68 2.93
C VAL A 46 11.53 -9.02 2.90
N ILE A 47 11.13 -9.91 2.01
CA ILE A 47 9.84 -10.56 2.10
C ILE A 47 9.90 -11.38 3.39
N LEU A 48 9.16 -10.97 4.40
CA LEU A 48 8.98 -11.81 5.57
C LEU A 48 8.16 -13.02 5.14
N ASN A 49 8.76 -14.20 5.26
CA ASN A 49 7.98 -15.43 5.51
C ASN A 49 7.33 -15.23 6.88
N VAL A 50 6.17 -14.60 6.87
CA VAL A 50 5.48 -14.23 8.08
C VAL A 50 4.79 -15.49 8.55
N GLU A 51 5.27 -16.10 9.62
CA GLU A 51 4.47 -17.02 10.42
C GLU A 51 3.18 -16.28 10.80
N GLU A 52 2.05 -16.98 10.91
CA GLU A 52 0.71 -16.41 11.12
C GLU A 52 0.64 -15.35 12.25
N ILE A 53 1.47 -15.52 13.28
CA ILE A 53 1.63 -14.58 14.40
C ILE A 53 2.25 -13.25 13.96
N ASP A 54 3.18 -13.27 13.03
CA ASP A 54 3.86 -12.06 12.55
C ASP A 54 2.99 -11.25 11.58
N CYS A 55 2.12 -11.89 10.81
CA CYS A 55 1.12 -11.19 9.98
C CYS A 55 0.25 -10.27 10.83
N LEU A 56 -0.18 -10.73 12.01
CA LEU A 56 -0.97 -9.94 12.94
C LEU A 56 -0.21 -8.74 13.53
N SER A 57 1.12 -8.79 13.56
CA SER A 57 1.96 -7.70 14.08
C SER A 57 2.33 -6.68 13.01
N PHE A 58 2.34 -7.05 11.72
CA PHE A 58 2.79 -6.17 10.64
C PHE A 58 1.87 -4.98 10.44
N LEU A 59 0.57 -5.19 10.35
CA LEU A 59 -0.39 -4.11 10.11
C LEU A 59 -0.40 -3.06 11.24
N PRO A 60 -0.46 -3.43 12.53
CA PRO A 60 -0.26 -2.48 13.63
C PRO A 60 1.11 -1.78 13.61
N TYR A 61 2.17 -2.49 13.21
CA TYR A 61 3.48 -1.89 13.03
C TYR A 61 3.48 -0.82 11.93
N LEU A 62 2.86 -1.11 10.78
CA LEU A 62 2.85 -0.20 9.64
C LEU A 62 1.91 0.99 9.85
N PHE A 63 0.69 0.74 10.32
CA PHE A 63 -0.40 1.70 10.36
C PHE A 63 -0.83 2.14 11.77
N GLY A 64 -0.19 1.60 12.82
CA GLY A 64 -0.56 1.93 14.21
C GLY A 64 -1.91 1.35 14.61
N ASN A 65 -2.60 2.02 15.54
CA ASN A 65 -3.87 1.55 16.10
C ASN A 65 -5.03 1.55 15.10
N ASP A 66 -4.89 2.26 13.99
CA ASP A 66 -5.93 2.39 12.95
C ASP A 66 -5.71 1.42 11.77
N PHE A 67 -4.92 0.40 12.00
CA PHE A 67 -4.48 -0.54 10.95
C PHE A 67 -5.64 -1.22 10.20
N LEU A 68 -6.74 -1.54 10.86
CA LEU A 68 -7.91 -2.17 10.22
C LEU A 68 -8.54 -1.25 9.17
N TYR A 69 -8.62 0.05 9.48
CA TYR A 69 -9.14 1.03 8.55
C TYR A 69 -8.19 1.25 7.38
N ALA A 70 -6.90 1.36 7.66
CA ALA A 70 -5.87 1.55 6.65
C ALA A 70 -5.79 0.35 5.69
N GLU A 71 -5.81 -0.88 6.21
CA GLU A 71 -5.87 -2.11 5.42
C GLU A 71 -7.10 -2.15 4.52
N ALA A 72 -8.29 -1.92 5.08
CA ALA A 72 -9.53 -1.89 4.30
C ALA A 72 -9.47 -0.84 3.18
N TYR A 73 -8.79 0.27 3.42
CA TYR A 73 -8.65 1.33 2.43
C TYR A 73 -7.64 0.95 1.32
N VAL A 74 -6.59 0.19 1.61
CA VAL A 74 -5.72 -0.40 0.57
C VAL A 74 -6.53 -1.26 -0.38
N TYR A 75 -7.38 -2.15 0.15
CA TYR A 75 -8.23 -3.01 -0.67
C TYR A 75 -9.26 -2.23 -1.50
N ALA A 76 -9.84 -1.19 -0.93
CA ALA A 76 -10.78 -0.32 -1.65
C ALA A 76 -10.09 0.44 -2.80
N LEU A 77 -8.84 0.90 -2.60
CA LEU A 77 -8.05 1.51 -3.67
C LEU A 77 -7.68 0.48 -4.74
N ALA A 78 -7.31 -0.74 -4.36
CA ALA A 78 -7.04 -1.82 -5.29
C ALA A 78 -8.24 -2.07 -6.23
N GLN A 79 -9.44 -2.20 -5.66
CA GLN A 79 -10.67 -2.36 -6.44
C GLN A 79 -10.96 -1.17 -7.36
N LYS A 80 -10.62 0.03 -6.92
CA LYS A 80 -10.84 1.27 -7.69
C LYS A 80 -9.84 1.44 -8.82
N MET A 81 -8.56 1.13 -8.57
CA MET A 81 -7.46 1.46 -9.47
C MET A 81 -7.03 0.28 -10.36
N MET A 82 -7.44 -0.93 -10.04
CA MET A 82 -7.13 -2.13 -10.83
C MET A 82 -8.44 -2.72 -11.38
N PRO A 83 -8.82 -2.42 -12.64
CA PRO A 83 -10.12 -2.85 -13.20
C PRO A 83 -10.35 -4.37 -13.19
N GLU A 84 -9.27 -5.13 -13.26
CA GLU A 84 -9.31 -6.60 -13.31
C GLU A 84 -9.20 -7.26 -11.92
N TYR A 85 -9.02 -6.47 -10.85
CA TYR A 85 -8.83 -6.99 -9.51
C TYR A 85 -10.13 -7.57 -8.93
N GLN A 86 -10.11 -8.85 -8.62
CA GLN A 86 -11.24 -9.58 -8.06
C GLN A 86 -11.03 -10.00 -6.59
N GLY A 87 -10.03 -9.42 -5.93
CA GLY A 87 -9.54 -9.90 -4.64
C GLY A 87 -8.37 -10.87 -4.81
N GLY A 88 -7.80 -11.32 -3.72
CA GLY A 88 -6.68 -12.24 -3.73
C GLY A 88 -5.86 -12.18 -2.46
N PHE A 89 -4.78 -12.93 -2.44
CA PHE A 89 -3.82 -12.93 -1.36
C PHE A 89 -2.95 -11.66 -1.42
N TRP A 90 -2.46 -11.21 -0.26
CA TRP A 90 -1.55 -10.08 -0.14
C TRP A 90 -0.33 -10.46 0.69
N HIS A 91 0.83 -10.02 0.23
CA HIS A 91 2.09 -10.15 0.93
C HIS A 91 2.37 -8.88 1.73
N PHE A 92 3.00 -9.04 2.87
CA PHE A 92 3.42 -7.93 3.71
C PHE A 92 4.93 -7.76 3.58
N ILE A 93 5.36 -6.64 3.05
CA ILE A 93 6.76 -6.35 2.77
C ILE A 93 7.28 -5.38 3.82
N ARG A 94 8.28 -5.81 4.59
CA ARG A 94 8.99 -4.96 5.54
C ARG A 94 10.29 -4.46 4.92
N LEU A 95 10.52 -3.16 5.01
CA LEU A 95 11.73 -2.54 4.50
C LEU A 95 12.86 -2.62 5.53
N PRO A 96 14.13 -2.76 5.11
CA PRO A 96 15.28 -2.86 6.01
C PRO A 96 15.42 -1.65 6.96
N ASP A 97 15.14 -0.45 6.44
CA ASP A 97 15.26 0.81 7.16
C ASP A 97 13.98 1.20 7.91
N GLY A 98 13.06 0.27 8.02
CA GLY A 98 11.76 0.46 8.66
C GLY A 98 10.64 0.78 7.66
N GLY A 99 9.38 0.75 8.14
CA GLY A 99 8.23 0.85 7.27
C GLY A 99 7.96 -0.43 6.47
N GLY A 100 7.22 -0.29 5.39
CA GLY A 100 6.84 -1.40 4.54
C GLY A 100 5.61 -1.06 3.70
N TYR A 101 5.11 -2.05 3.00
CA TYR A 101 3.91 -1.94 2.16
C TYR A 101 3.19 -3.28 2.01
N MET A 102 1.95 -3.21 1.58
CA MET A 102 1.13 -4.38 1.22
C MET A 102 1.25 -4.61 -0.29
N MET A 103 1.56 -5.82 -0.71
CA MET A 103 1.76 -6.19 -2.12
C MET A 103 0.71 -7.24 -2.53
N PRO A 104 -0.07 -7.03 -3.59
CA PRO A 104 -0.98 -8.05 -4.10
C PRO A 104 -0.20 -9.22 -4.69
N ASP A 105 -0.73 -10.45 -4.53
CA ASP A 105 -0.15 -11.64 -5.14
C ASP A 105 -0.37 -11.64 -6.66
N GLY A 106 0.69 -11.87 -7.41
CA GLY A 106 0.69 -11.86 -8.87
C GLY A 106 1.96 -11.23 -9.45
N ASP A 107 2.04 -11.15 -10.77
CA ASP A 107 3.23 -10.59 -11.45
C ASP A 107 3.07 -9.11 -11.79
N ARG A 108 2.01 -8.77 -12.51
CA ARG A 108 1.78 -7.42 -13.03
C ARG A 108 0.29 -7.07 -12.98
N PHE A 109 0.02 -5.79 -12.73
CA PHE A 109 -1.34 -5.27 -12.67
C PHE A 109 -1.49 -4.03 -13.54
N HIS A 110 -2.57 -3.99 -14.30
CA HIS A 110 -3.00 -2.77 -14.98
C HIS A 110 -3.64 -1.84 -13.95
N MET A 111 -3.08 -0.64 -13.82
CA MET A 111 -3.54 0.36 -12.87
C MET A 111 -3.99 1.63 -13.56
N VAL A 112 -5.11 2.16 -13.14
CA VAL A 112 -5.69 3.41 -13.65
C VAL A 112 -5.96 4.35 -12.48
N ASN A 113 -5.43 5.57 -12.54
CA ASN A 113 -5.78 6.64 -11.62
C ASN A 113 -6.41 7.79 -12.40
N GLY A 114 -7.73 7.92 -12.34
CA GLY A 114 -8.45 8.97 -13.06
C GLY A 114 -8.21 10.38 -12.55
N ALA A 115 -7.54 10.56 -11.40
CA ALA A 115 -7.23 11.87 -10.85
C ALA A 115 -6.04 12.55 -11.56
N ASN A 116 -5.09 11.76 -12.03
CA ASN A 116 -3.87 12.25 -12.68
C ASN A 116 -3.58 11.59 -14.05
N TRP A 117 -4.59 10.92 -14.64
CA TRP A 117 -4.49 10.23 -15.94
C TRP A 117 -3.43 9.13 -16.00
N PHE A 118 -3.05 8.57 -14.86
CA PHE A 118 -2.18 7.42 -14.82
C PHE A 118 -2.92 6.19 -15.36
N ASP A 119 -2.35 5.57 -16.37
CA ASP A 119 -2.87 4.36 -17.04
C ASP A 119 -1.68 3.52 -17.50
N ARG A 120 -1.23 2.57 -16.65
CA ARG A 120 -0.05 1.74 -16.93
C ARG A 120 -0.16 0.36 -16.27
N THR A 121 0.56 -0.60 -16.87
CA THR A 121 0.79 -1.91 -16.26
C THR A 121 2.13 -1.89 -15.53
N VAL A 122 2.09 -2.14 -14.23
CA VAL A 122 3.24 -2.16 -13.32
C VAL A 122 3.39 -3.53 -12.67
N SER A 123 4.55 -3.80 -12.07
CA SER A 123 4.75 -5.00 -11.26
C SER A 123 3.84 -5.02 -10.03
N ALA A 124 3.61 -6.21 -9.45
CA ALA A 124 2.90 -6.34 -8.18
C ALA A 124 3.57 -5.52 -7.07
N ASP A 125 4.89 -5.46 -7.10
CA ASP A 125 5.71 -4.69 -6.16
C ASP A 125 5.40 -3.18 -6.26
N ALA A 126 5.55 -2.60 -7.46
CA ALA A 126 5.21 -1.20 -7.71
C ALA A 126 3.74 -0.90 -7.42
N CYS A 127 2.83 -1.82 -7.75
CA CYS A 127 1.40 -1.71 -7.43
C CYS A 127 1.17 -1.58 -5.92
N GLY A 128 1.76 -2.47 -5.13
CA GLY A 128 1.68 -2.46 -3.66
C GLY A 128 2.21 -1.17 -3.06
N ILE A 129 3.36 -0.68 -3.55
CA ILE A 129 3.96 0.59 -3.15
C ILE A 129 3.01 1.75 -3.43
N ILE A 130 2.45 1.84 -4.65
CA ILE A 130 1.52 2.91 -5.04
C ILE A 130 0.31 2.94 -4.10
N LEU A 131 -0.36 1.80 -3.93
CA LEU A 131 -1.56 1.71 -3.11
C LEU A 131 -1.29 2.06 -1.65
N THR A 132 -0.21 1.54 -1.09
CA THR A 132 0.18 1.81 0.30
C THR A 132 0.58 3.28 0.50
N SER A 133 1.32 3.88 -0.45
CA SER A 133 1.68 5.31 -0.40
C SER A 133 0.45 6.21 -0.38
N LEU A 134 -0.54 5.93 -1.23
CA LEU A 134 -1.79 6.71 -1.26
C LEU A 134 -2.54 6.62 0.07
N VAL A 135 -2.55 5.45 0.72
CA VAL A 135 -3.16 5.28 2.04
C VAL A 135 -2.39 6.05 3.10
N ILE A 136 -1.07 5.89 3.14
CA ILE A 136 -0.20 6.60 4.11
C ILE A 136 -0.38 8.11 3.98
N ASN A 137 -0.33 8.65 2.77
CA ASN A 137 -0.48 10.08 2.52
C ASN A 137 -1.86 10.57 2.99
N ARG A 138 -2.94 9.87 2.61
CA ARG A 138 -4.29 10.23 3.05
C ARG A 138 -4.43 10.22 4.57
N GLN A 139 -3.93 9.19 5.25
CA GLN A 139 -4.01 9.07 6.71
C GLN A 139 -3.15 10.13 7.40
N LEU A 140 -1.99 10.46 6.85
CA LEU A 140 -1.16 11.55 7.35
C LEU A 140 -1.94 12.87 7.45
N TRP A 141 -2.63 13.25 6.38
CA TRP A 141 -3.42 14.48 6.36
C TRP A 141 -4.64 14.40 7.27
N LEU A 142 -5.32 13.26 7.31
CA LEU A 142 -6.47 13.05 8.20
C LEU A 142 -6.10 13.25 9.66
N TYR A 143 -4.99 12.67 10.13
CA TYR A 143 -4.55 12.79 11.51
C TYR A 143 -3.92 14.15 11.81
N HIS A 144 -3.24 14.75 10.84
CA HIS A 144 -2.77 16.12 10.97
C HIS A 144 -3.94 17.07 11.23
N ASP A 145 -5.01 16.99 10.45
CA ASP A 145 -6.17 17.87 10.55
C ASP A 145 -7.01 17.61 11.81
N SER A 146 -7.04 16.35 12.29
CA SER A 146 -7.71 16.00 13.55
C SER A 146 -6.90 16.34 14.81
N GLY A 147 -5.63 16.70 14.65
CA GLY A 147 -4.73 17.03 15.77
C GLY A 147 -4.16 15.82 16.51
N ASP A 148 -4.26 14.61 15.94
CA ASP A 148 -3.60 13.43 16.51
C ASP A 148 -2.10 13.44 16.17
N ALA A 149 -1.31 14.02 17.08
CA ALA A 149 0.13 14.15 16.90
C ALA A 149 0.85 12.79 16.82
N GLY A 150 0.37 11.78 17.54
CA GLY A 150 0.98 10.44 17.56
C GLY A 150 0.86 9.74 16.22
N LEU A 151 -0.33 9.63 15.69
CA LEU A 151 -0.56 9.03 14.38
C LEU A 151 0.03 9.88 13.24
N THR A 152 -0.07 11.21 13.32
CA THR A 152 0.59 12.11 12.37
C THR A 152 2.09 11.83 12.27
N GLN A 153 2.77 11.69 13.40
CA GLN A 153 4.21 11.40 13.42
C GLN A 153 4.52 10.01 12.86
N LEU A 154 3.70 9.01 13.20
CA LEU A 154 3.87 7.65 12.67
C LEU A 154 3.77 7.66 11.13
N TYR A 155 2.69 8.22 10.58
CA TYR A 155 2.47 8.23 9.13
C TYR A 155 3.49 9.07 8.38
N ARG A 156 3.95 10.20 8.95
CA ARG A 156 5.07 10.98 8.38
C ARG A 156 6.36 10.15 8.29
N MET A 157 6.65 9.38 9.32
CA MET A 157 7.83 8.50 9.33
C MET A 157 7.69 7.38 8.29
N ARG A 158 6.50 6.74 8.19
CA ARG A 158 6.24 5.69 7.19
C ARG A 158 6.31 6.22 5.76
N ASP A 159 5.79 7.41 5.53
CA ASP A 159 5.88 8.10 4.25
C ASP A 159 7.36 8.30 3.85
N ALA A 160 8.17 8.91 4.72
CA ALA A 160 9.59 9.13 4.45
C ALA A 160 10.36 7.83 4.18
N GLN A 161 10.08 6.76 4.94
CA GLN A 161 10.70 5.45 4.76
C GLN A 161 10.34 4.83 3.39
N LEU A 162 9.08 4.95 3.00
CA LEU A 162 8.62 4.41 1.72
C LEU A 162 9.17 5.22 0.54
N TRP A 163 9.21 6.55 0.63
CA TRP A 163 9.82 7.41 -0.39
C TRP A 163 11.31 7.10 -0.59
N SER A 164 12.07 6.87 0.48
CA SER A 164 13.49 6.46 0.39
C SER A 164 13.66 5.14 -0.36
N HIS A 165 12.70 4.21 -0.23
CA HIS A 165 12.71 2.96 -0.98
C HIS A 165 12.34 3.18 -2.46
N ILE A 166 11.33 4.01 -2.74
CA ILE A 166 10.86 4.32 -4.10
C ILE A 166 11.96 4.93 -4.96
N GLU A 167 12.82 5.76 -4.39
CA GLU A 167 13.91 6.43 -5.10
C GLU A 167 14.84 5.43 -5.84
N PHE A 168 15.03 4.25 -5.27
CA PHE A 168 15.89 3.20 -5.85
C PHE A 168 15.10 2.07 -6.51
N HIS A 169 13.78 2.20 -6.63
CA HIS A 169 12.95 1.16 -7.22
C HIS A 169 13.09 1.14 -8.75
N PRO A 170 13.16 -0.04 -9.42
CA PRO A 170 13.27 -0.14 -10.87
C PRO A 170 12.17 0.57 -11.66
N GLU A 171 10.96 0.63 -11.09
CA GLU A 171 9.80 1.29 -11.67
C GLU A 171 9.50 2.65 -11.00
N CYS A 172 10.51 3.33 -10.40
CA CYS A 172 10.32 4.60 -9.67
C CYS A 172 9.57 5.65 -10.50
N ASN A 173 9.87 5.78 -11.79
CA ASN A 173 9.19 6.74 -12.66
C ASN A 173 7.69 6.42 -12.86
N ALA A 174 7.31 5.15 -12.85
CA ALA A 174 5.90 4.76 -12.92
C ALA A 174 5.20 5.03 -11.58
N ILE A 175 5.88 4.75 -10.47
CA ILE A 175 5.37 5.02 -9.12
C ILE A 175 5.17 6.54 -8.94
N TYR A 176 6.15 7.37 -9.28
CA TYR A 176 6.01 8.83 -9.23
C TYR A 176 4.82 9.32 -10.04
N ALA A 177 4.70 8.85 -11.30
CA ALA A 177 3.58 9.26 -12.15
C ALA A 177 2.20 8.82 -11.62
N ALA A 178 2.13 7.76 -10.81
CA ALA A 178 0.89 7.31 -10.20
C ALA A 178 0.51 8.12 -8.95
N LEU A 179 1.50 8.69 -8.27
CA LEU A 179 1.35 9.43 -7.00
C LEU A 179 1.23 10.96 -7.20
N ASP A 180 1.62 11.48 -8.38
CA ASP A 180 1.51 12.90 -8.75
C ASP A 180 0.04 13.27 -8.99
#